data_b3242ff6433b1f9eab1a054abe711a3f
#
_entry.id   b3242ff6433b1f9eab1a054abe711a3f
#
_cell.length_a   1.000
_cell.length_b   1.000
_cell.length_c   1.000
_cell.angle_alpha   90.00
_cell.angle_beta   90.00
_cell.angle_gamma   90.00
#
_symmetry.space_group_name_H-M   'P 1'
#
loop_
_entity.id
_entity.type
_entity.pdbx_description
1 polymer ?
#
loop_
_entity_poly.entity_id
_entity_poly.type
_entity_poly.pdbx_seq_one_letter_code
_entity_poly.pdbx_strand_id
1 'polypeptide(L)'
;GDFDWKTPQTATFSLRNLGNNLLLIKDINTCVGVHLAYSKEPVSSGKSVDIQVTYRAEHPEHFEKTITVYCNTSTSPIRLKIRGNAVDKEN
;
A
#
# COMPACT_ATOMS: atom_id res chain seq x y z
N GLY A 1 9.48 10.74 -4.84
CA GLY A 1 9.83 12.15 -4.88
C GLY A 1 9.96 12.74 -3.48
N ASP A 2 10.29 14.01 -3.46
CA ASP A 2 10.44 14.73 -2.20
C ASP A 2 9.09 15.30 -1.75
N PHE A 3 8.84 15.28 -0.46
CA PHE A 3 7.64 15.87 0.12
C PHE A 3 7.93 16.40 1.52
N ASP A 4 7.09 17.32 1.99
CA ASP A 4 7.20 17.82 3.37
C ASP A 4 6.87 16.68 4.34
N TRP A 5 7.78 16.42 5.28
CA TRP A 5 7.63 15.32 6.23
C TRP A 5 6.37 15.46 7.09
N LYS A 6 5.85 16.67 7.25
CA LYS A 6 4.62 16.93 8.02
C LYS A 6 3.36 16.60 7.24
N THR A 7 3.45 16.41 5.93
CA THR A 7 2.30 16.15 5.06
C THR A 7 2.22 14.66 4.76
N PRO A 8 1.15 13.96 5.19
CA PRO A 8 0.99 12.56 4.84
C PRO A 8 0.91 12.36 3.33
N GLN A 9 1.51 11.29 2.84
CA GLN A 9 1.51 10.94 1.42
C GLN A 9 0.67 9.68 1.21
N THR A 10 -0.21 9.73 0.22
CA THR A 10 -1.07 8.60 -0.11
C THR A 10 -0.74 8.09 -1.51
N ALA A 11 -0.53 6.79 -1.60
CA ALA A 11 -0.38 6.09 -2.87
C ALA A 11 -1.52 5.07 -3.00
N THR A 12 -2.03 4.90 -4.21
CA THR A 12 -3.09 3.93 -4.48
C THR A 12 -2.53 2.82 -5.37
N PHE A 13 -2.68 1.59 -4.92
CA PHE A 13 -2.31 0.41 -5.69
C PHE A 13 -3.56 -0.31 -6.12
N SER A 14 -3.64 -0.66 -7.40
CA SER A 14 -4.77 -1.40 -7.94
C SER A 14 -4.36 -2.86 -8.11
N LEU A 15 -5.08 -3.75 -7.45
CA LEU A 15 -4.85 -5.19 -7.52
C LEU A 15 -5.96 -5.82 -8.33
N ARG A 16 -5.61 -6.36 -9.50
CA ARG A 16 -6.58 -6.98 -10.41
C ARG A 16 -6.61 -8.49 -10.24
N ASN A 17 -7.79 -9.05 -10.21
CA ASN A 17 -7.99 -10.50 -10.17
C ASN A 17 -7.89 -11.06 -11.59
N LEU A 18 -6.76 -11.67 -11.90
CA LEU A 18 -6.52 -12.32 -13.20
C LEU A 18 -6.88 -13.80 -13.22
N GLY A 19 -7.29 -14.34 -12.07
CA GLY A 19 -7.68 -15.74 -11.95
C GLY A 19 -9.14 -15.96 -12.28
N ASN A 20 -9.58 -17.23 -12.17
CA ASN A 20 -10.94 -17.64 -12.45
C ASN A 20 -11.84 -17.68 -11.22
N ASN A 21 -11.25 -17.58 -10.03
CA ASN A 21 -11.95 -17.62 -8.76
C ASN A 21 -11.98 -16.25 -8.11
N LEU A 22 -12.83 -16.09 -7.09
CA LEU A 22 -12.86 -14.85 -6.31
C LEU A 22 -11.52 -14.64 -5.61
N LEU A 23 -11.03 -13.40 -5.65
CA LEU A 23 -9.82 -13.01 -4.93
C LEU A 23 -10.24 -12.43 -3.58
N LEU A 24 -9.66 -12.98 -2.52
CA LEU A 24 -9.88 -12.52 -1.16
C LEU A 24 -8.56 -12.05 -0.57
N ILE A 25 -8.56 -10.82 -0.06
CA ILE A 25 -7.42 -10.31 0.70
C ILE A 25 -7.58 -10.81 2.14
N LYS A 26 -6.65 -11.65 2.59
CA LYS A 26 -6.71 -12.25 3.92
C LYS A 26 -6.10 -11.34 4.98
N ASP A 27 -4.99 -10.70 4.65
CA ASP A 27 -4.28 -9.84 5.59
C ASP A 27 -3.30 -8.96 4.82
N ILE A 28 -2.91 -7.84 5.43
CA ILE A 28 -1.88 -6.96 4.89
C ILE A 28 -0.94 -6.58 6.03
N ASN A 29 0.33 -6.92 5.90
CA ASN A 29 1.35 -6.52 6.84
C ASN A 29 1.93 -5.16 6.45
N THR A 30 2.00 -4.26 7.41
CA THR A 30 2.50 -2.91 7.21
C THR A 30 3.64 -2.60 8.17
N CYS A 31 4.21 -1.41 7.99
CA CYS A 31 5.26 -0.89 8.85
C CYS A 31 4.73 0.27 9.70
N VAL A 32 5.53 0.68 10.69
CA VAL A 32 5.22 1.86 11.50
C VAL A 32 5.10 3.09 10.60
N GLY A 33 4.09 3.91 10.84
CA GLY A 33 3.83 5.11 10.06
C GLY A 33 3.01 4.89 8.81
N VAL A 34 2.62 3.65 8.51
CA VAL A 34 1.85 3.31 7.32
C VAL A 34 0.42 2.97 7.73
N HIS A 35 -0.55 3.61 7.07
CA HIS A 35 -1.97 3.34 7.25
C HIS A 35 -2.56 2.83 5.95
N LEU A 36 -3.49 1.91 6.04
CA LEU A 36 -4.10 1.28 4.87
C LEU A 36 -5.60 1.49 4.86
N ALA A 37 -6.16 1.67 3.66
CA ALA A 37 -7.59 1.63 3.43
C ALA A 37 -7.86 0.76 2.21
N TYR A 38 -8.66 -0.27 2.35
CA TYR A 38 -9.03 -1.16 1.26
C TYR A 38 -10.32 -1.89 1.58
N SER A 39 -11.00 -2.37 0.53
CA SER A 39 -12.21 -3.17 0.68
C SER A 39 -11.84 -4.63 0.98
N LYS A 40 -12.53 -5.22 1.93
CA LYS A 40 -12.40 -6.65 2.25
C LYS A 40 -13.36 -7.53 1.47
N GLU A 41 -14.13 -6.94 0.56
CA GLU A 41 -15.08 -7.69 -0.25
C GLU A 41 -14.35 -8.55 -1.29
N PRO A 42 -14.89 -9.74 -1.61
CA PRO A 42 -14.29 -10.56 -2.65
C PRO A 42 -14.26 -9.84 -3.99
N VAL A 43 -13.16 -10.03 -4.73
CA VAL A 43 -12.95 -9.41 -6.03
C VAL A 43 -13.21 -10.44 -7.12
N SER A 44 -14.20 -10.18 -7.96
CA SER A 44 -14.55 -11.08 -9.07
C SER A 44 -13.46 -11.12 -10.13
N SER A 45 -13.43 -12.20 -10.89
CA SER A 45 -12.49 -12.35 -12.01
C SER A 45 -12.58 -11.15 -12.96
N GLY A 46 -11.44 -10.59 -13.33
CA GLY A 46 -11.35 -9.43 -14.20
C GLY A 46 -11.60 -8.10 -13.53
N LYS A 47 -11.96 -8.09 -12.25
CA LYS A 47 -12.19 -6.87 -11.48
C LYS A 47 -10.96 -6.51 -10.68
N SER A 48 -10.95 -5.31 -10.11
CA SER A 48 -9.83 -4.78 -9.35
C SER A 48 -10.29 -4.26 -7.99
N VAL A 49 -9.37 -4.25 -7.04
CA VAL A 49 -9.54 -3.60 -5.74
C VAL A 49 -8.42 -2.58 -5.57
N ASP A 50 -8.77 -1.41 -5.05
CA ASP A 50 -7.79 -0.38 -4.77
C ASP A 50 -7.36 -0.45 -3.32
N ILE A 51 -6.04 -0.40 -3.10
CA ILE A 51 -5.44 -0.35 -1.77
C ILE A 51 -4.80 1.02 -1.63
N GLN A 52 -5.33 1.83 -0.73
CA GLN A 52 -4.77 3.14 -0.42
C GLN A 52 -3.77 3.01 0.71
N VAL A 53 -2.55 3.46 0.47
CA VAL A 53 -1.46 3.41 1.43
C VAL A 53 -1.08 4.83 1.79
N THR A 54 -1.21 5.20 3.05
CA THR A 54 -0.85 6.52 3.55
C THR A 54 0.37 6.40 4.44
N TYR A 55 1.43 7.10 4.09
CA TYR A 55 2.64 7.17 4.89
C TYR A 55 2.76 8.52 5.56
N ARG A 56 3.00 8.50 6.87
CA ARG A 56 3.29 9.70 7.66
C ARG A 56 4.68 9.57 8.26
N ALA A 57 5.60 10.44 7.86
CA ALA A 57 6.93 10.48 8.41
C ALA A 57 6.93 11.08 9.81
N GLU A 58 7.78 10.59 10.69
CA GLU A 58 7.94 11.13 12.04
C GLU A 58 8.99 12.26 12.08
N HIS A 59 9.87 12.29 11.09
CA HIS A 59 10.91 13.29 10.94
C HIS A 59 11.40 13.29 9.49
N PRO A 60 12.16 14.32 9.06
CA PRO A 60 12.73 14.29 7.71
C PRO A 60 13.64 13.07 7.56
N GLU A 61 13.36 12.27 6.53
CA GLU A 61 14.14 11.05 6.28
C GLU A 61 13.87 10.51 4.88
N HIS A 62 14.83 9.76 4.35
CA HIS A 62 14.59 8.88 3.22
C HIS A 62 13.90 7.61 3.73
N PHE A 63 12.88 7.16 3.04
CA PHE A 63 12.19 5.95 3.44
C PHE A 63 12.01 5.00 2.26
N GLU A 64 12.00 3.72 2.59
CA GLU A 64 11.62 2.65 1.69
C GLU A 64 10.88 1.62 2.53
N LYS A 65 9.59 1.44 2.26
CA LYS A 65 8.72 0.54 3.03
C LYS A 65 8.13 -0.51 2.12
N THR A 66 8.02 -1.72 2.62
CA THR A 66 7.40 -2.84 1.91
C THR A 66 6.12 -3.23 2.62
N ILE A 67 5.06 -3.35 1.85
CA ILE A 67 3.74 -3.78 2.33
C ILE A 67 3.48 -5.15 1.72
N THR A 68 3.18 -6.14 2.56
CA THR A 68 2.94 -7.50 2.11
C THR A 68 1.46 -7.82 2.17
N VAL A 69 0.88 -8.15 1.03
CA VAL A 69 -0.56 -8.45 0.88
C VAL A 69 -0.72 -9.95 0.75
N TYR A 70 -1.46 -10.55 1.68
CA TYR A 70 -1.77 -11.97 1.67
C TYR A 70 -3.16 -12.20 1.10
N CYS A 71 -3.24 -13.00 0.05
CA CYS A 71 -4.48 -13.33 -0.64
C CYS A 71 -4.67 -14.84 -0.70
N ASN A 72 -5.84 -15.26 -1.18
CA ASN A 72 -6.15 -16.69 -1.40
C ASN A 72 -5.63 -17.23 -2.73
N THR A 73 -4.89 -16.43 -3.49
CA THR A 73 -4.38 -16.84 -4.80
C THR A 73 -2.98 -17.44 -4.71
N SER A 74 -2.55 -18.15 -5.78
CA SER A 74 -1.22 -18.73 -5.86
C SER A 74 -0.12 -17.68 -5.98
N THR A 75 -0.46 -16.44 -6.36
CA THR A 75 0.50 -15.34 -6.43
C THR A 75 0.78 -14.69 -5.08
N SER A 76 0.04 -15.10 -4.04
CA SER A 76 0.26 -14.60 -2.68
C SER A 76 1.58 -15.13 -2.09
N PRO A 77 2.31 -14.34 -1.30
CA PRO A 77 2.03 -12.94 -0.99
C PRO A 77 2.49 -11.98 -2.08
N ILE A 78 1.82 -10.84 -2.15
CA ILE A 78 2.17 -9.76 -3.07
C ILE A 78 2.87 -8.67 -2.27
N ARG A 79 4.02 -8.21 -2.74
CA ARG A 79 4.79 -7.16 -2.07
C ARG A 79 4.66 -5.85 -2.83
N LEU A 80 4.23 -4.81 -2.12
CA LEU A 80 4.13 -3.46 -2.63
C LEU A 80 5.20 -2.61 -1.96
N LYS A 81 5.91 -1.80 -2.74
CA LYS A 81 6.97 -0.95 -2.19
C LYS A 81 6.61 0.51 -2.35
N ILE A 82 6.82 1.28 -1.29
CA ILE A 82 6.73 2.74 -1.32
C ILE A 82 8.07 3.29 -0.88
N ARG A 83 8.50 4.36 -1.53
CA ARG A 83 9.77 5.03 -1.20
C ARG A 83 9.67 6.51 -1.51
N GLY A 84 10.48 7.29 -0.85
CA GLY A 84 10.55 8.72 -1.07
C GLY A 84 11.46 9.40 -0.07
N ASN A 85 11.52 10.73 -0.17
CA ASN A 85 12.29 11.55 0.74
C ASN A 85 11.34 12.51 1.46
N ALA A 86 11.21 12.30 2.77
CA ALA A 86 10.52 13.26 3.63
C ALA A 86 11.52 14.34 3.99
N VAL A 87 11.26 15.56 3.58
CA VAL A 87 12.18 16.69 3.76
C VAL A 87 11.50 17.76 4.60
N ASP A 88 12.31 18.62 5.23
CA ASP A 88 11.81 19.78 5.93
C ASP A 88 11.77 20.96 4.94
N LYS A 89 10.56 21.32 4.52
CA LYS A 89 10.34 22.41 3.58
C LYS A 89 10.06 23.74 4.27
N GLU A 90 10.03 23.75 5.60
CA GLU A 90 9.95 25.01 6.35
C GLU A 90 11.29 25.71 6.37
N ASN A 91 11.24 27.00 6.17
CA ASN A 91 12.42 27.85 6.27
C ASN A 91 12.37 28.71 7.52
#